data_c0cd2c3c2b336d3425c583ad3b041353
#
_entry.id   c0cd2c3c2b336d3425c583ad3b041353
#
_cell.length_a   1.000
_cell.length_b   1.000
_cell.length_c   1.000
_cell.angle_alpha   90.00
_cell.angle_beta   90.00
_cell.angle_gamma   90.00
#
_symmetry.space_group_name_H-M   'P 1'
#
loop_
_entity.id
_entity.type
_entity.pdbx_description
1 polymer ?
#
loop_
_entity_poly.entity_id
_entity_poly.type
_entity_poly.pdbx_seq_one_letter_code
_entity_poly.pdbx_strand_id
1 'polypeptide(L)'
;MNIRMFTTTFVAALALAGRAETATIRIGYPQAKGLRYETRTVELEKTGDASWRFVMPKAAIPKNAKYVEVVPSFFTAQKDDDGYWMQARGTYGLFDKDDGIYVRPAQLMPVFGVKKGGSLWYGHVKTWRFTYAFVTKARKGAYETYPRFDCERVRMFFPEYYDDIVVDFRRLDGAEADYNGLAHAYRKYQLDRGAVRTIKDRLNPELDYLCDAIVVRIQTHAAKPIPETADGITKKFFKAGEELPITVHMPFGVTEEFLQALKDAGVDKLSICSAGWQDGGYDGRVPGHFPVCAEAGGEEAFRRLIAKAKALGYQFALHAANTDGYMCSRLWDEDWICKFANGDWYKGGLWAGGQCFWVCQKCAWERWLPEEMRKMAALGIRGPHYIDVYSATYPKPCGDPKHPCTWEQMAEYENRILAYGKELMGCAASESGYDHVAGNIDYINYIERDLKMEHEGKLPALATGVFPLWELVYHGIILYTSDRLTQNHTRGKCLYKLEKSGDPRWMEGDGVEDPYVALKIVEFGGRPIFYTYKFADVPRIKRAWDEFVPVRYLQREQMTEHRTLAPGVFLTAYGDGSKTVCNYTDKPYVHAGTSVQPMGYILVNPDGSVFRSAP
;
A
#
# COMPACT_ATOMS: atom_id res chain seq x y z
N MET A 1 5.81 -65.65 58.85
CA MET A 1 5.82 -64.20 59.07
C MET A 1 6.52 -63.58 57.86
N ASN A 2 5.70 -63.17 56.85
CA ASN A 2 6.20 -62.71 55.57
C ASN A 2 6.25 -61.17 55.62
N ILE A 3 7.43 -60.61 55.46
CA ILE A 3 7.66 -59.17 55.35
C ILE A 3 7.64 -58.87 53.86
N ARG A 4 6.61 -58.12 53.37
CA ARG A 4 6.57 -57.56 52.05
C ARG A 4 7.35 -56.25 52.04
N MET A 5 8.40 -56.18 51.22
CA MET A 5 9.15 -55.00 50.89
C MET A 5 8.34 -54.19 49.84
N PHE A 6 7.95 -52.95 50.17
CA PHE A 6 7.43 -52.00 49.24
C PHE A 6 8.59 -51.24 48.56
N THR A 7 8.80 -51.47 47.28
CA THR A 7 9.72 -50.66 46.46
C THR A 7 8.96 -49.44 45.94
N THR A 8 9.26 -48.27 46.46
CA THR A 8 8.76 -47.00 46.00
C THR A 8 9.60 -46.54 44.79
N THR A 9 9.04 -46.62 43.60
CA THR A 9 9.68 -46.11 42.38
C THR A 9 9.48 -44.60 42.34
N PHE A 10 10.54 -43.83 42.57
CA PHE A 10 10.57 -42.40 42.31
C PHE A 10 10.65 -42.20 40.78
N VAL A 11 9.57 -41.76 40.15
CA VAL A 11 9.59 -41.22 38.81
C VAL A 11 10.08 -39.77 38.92
N ALA A 12 11.35 -39.56 38.63
CA ALA A 12 11.89 -38.23 38.46
C ALA A 12 11.29 -37.64 37.15
N ALA A 13 10.35 -36.72 37.30
CA ALA A 13 9.94 -35.86 36.22
C ALA A 13 11.11 -34.91 35.87
N LEU A 14 11.87 -35.28 34.86
CA LEU A 14 12.78 -34.33 34.20
C LEU A 14 11.91 -33.22 33.60
N ALA A 15 11.87 -32.08 34.26
CA ALA A 15 11.41 -30.84 33.68
C ALA A 15 12.36 -30.55 32.52
N LEU A 16 11.88 -30.70 31.28
CA LEU A 16 12.48 -30.13 30.11
C LEU A 16 12.44 -28.61 30.28
N ALA A 17 13.48 -28.04 30.87
CA ALA A 17 13.75 -26.61 30.78
C ALA A 17 13.95 -26.32 29.29
N GLY A 18 12.91 -25.78 28.63
CA GLY A 18 12.97 -25.40 27.23
C GLY A 18 14.19 -24.48 27.02
N ARG A 19 15.02 -24.81 26.05
CA ARG A 19 16.13 -23.92 25.63
C ARG A 19 15.57 -22.53 25.40
N ALA A 20 16.24 -21.51 25.98
CA ALA A 20 15.90 -20.13 25.70
C ALA A 20 16.03 -19.83 24.21
N GLU A 21 15.03 -19.19 23.62
CA GLU A 21 15.11 -18.75 22.24
C GLU A 21 16.15 -17.64 22.10
N THR A 22 16.93 -17.68 21.04
CA THR A 22 18.06 -16.78 20.85
C THR A 22 17.99 -16.04 19.51
N ALA A 23 18.71 -14.93 19.40
CA ALA A 23 18.98 -14.27 18.14
C ALA A 23 20.48 -14.03 17.95
N THR A 24 20.95 -14.21 16.74
CA THR A 24 22.29 -13.78 16.31
C THR A 24 22.19 -12.33 15.86
N ILE A 25 22.92 -11.44 16.54
CA ILE A 25 23.07 -10.04 16.13
C ILE A 25 24.35 -9.92 15.29
N ARG A 26 24.21 -9.31 14.13
CA ARG A 26 25.36 -8.96 13.28
C ARG A 26 25.39 -7.46 13.12
N ILE A 27 26.52 -6.85 13.48
CA ILE A 27 26.76 -5.41 13.30
C ILE A 27 27.73 -5.24 12.15
N GLY A 28 27.26 -4.62 11.06
CA GLY A 28 28.03 -4.38 9.85
C GLY A 28 28.72 -3.01 9.88
N TYR A 29 30.00 -3.00 9.68
CA TYR A 29 30.82 -1.78 9.64
C TYR A 29 31.36 -1.55 8.23
N PRO A 30 31.33 -0.32 7.69
CA PRO A 30 31.93 0.00 6.40
C PRO A 30 33.44 -0.31 6.36
N GLN A 31 33.90 -0.86 5.24
CA GLN A 31 35.31 -1.02 4.91
C GLN A 31 35.58 -0.47 3.50
N ALA A 32 36.84 -0.37 3.11
CA ALA A 32 37.22 0.04 1.74
C ALA A 32 36.58 -0.84 0.65
N LYS A 33 36.37 -2.13 0.95
CA LYS A 33 35.60 -3.05 0.09
C LYS A 33 34.63 -3.85 0.97
N GLY A 34 33.30 -3.57 0.83
CA GLY A 34 32.27 -4.32 1.52
C GLY A 34 32.06 -3.93 2.99
N LEU A 35 31.70 -4.92 3.79
CA LEU A 35 31.41 -4.76 5.22
C LEU A 35 32.19 -5.78 6.06
N ARG A 36 32.70 -5.35 7.21
CA ARG A 36 33.13 -6.23 8.29
C ARG A 36 31.96 -6.43 9.25
N TYR A 37 31.73 -7.65 9.69
CA TYR A 37 30.69 -7.96 10.66
C TYR A 37 31.29 -8.37 12.00
N GLU A 38 30.69 -7.83 13.07
CA GLU A 38 30.82 -8.37 14.43
C GLU A 38 29.54 -9.12 14.76
N THR A 39 29.70 -10.32 15.33
CA THR A 39 28.56 -11.24 15.56
C THR A 39 28.53 -11.63 17.03
N ARG A 40 27.34 -11.60 17.63
CA ARG A 40 27.10 -12.13 18.98
C ARG A 40 25.72 -12.76 19.06
N THR A 41 25.57 -13.77 19.93
CA THR A 41 24.27 -14.36 20.23
C THR A 41 23.73 -13.76 21.53
N VAL A 42 22.42 -13.50 21.54
CA VAL A 42 21.71 -12.99 22.72
C VAL A 42 20.46 -13.84 22.96
N GLU A 43 20.05 -13.99 24.20
CA GLU A 43 18.77 -14.56 24.54
C GLU A 43 17.66 -13.53 24.27
N LEU A 44 16.51 -14.02 23.81
CA LEU A 44 15.30 -13.21 23.63
C LEU A 44 14.50 -13.21 24.92
N GLU A 45 13.99 -12.05 25.31
CA GLU A 45 13.09 -11.91 26.43
C GLU A 45 11.77 -12.64 26.13
N LYS A 46 11.38 -13.61 26.97
CA LYS A 46 10.09 -14.28 26.84
C LYS A 46 8.98 -13.37 27.37
N THR A 47 8.05 -12.95 26.49
CA THR A 47 6.95 -12.04 26.81
C THR A 47 5.60 -12.74 26.94
N GLY A 48 5.53 -14.04 26.65
CA GLY A 48 4.35 -14.90 26.76
C GLY A 48 4.67 -16.35 26.37
N ASP A 49 3.68 -17.24 26.36
CA ASP A 49 3.91 -18.68 26.11
C ASP A 49 4.53 -18.96 24.73
N ALA A 50 4.14 -18.20 23.72
CA ALA A 50 4.63 -18.31 22.36
C ALA A 50 5.11 -16.95 21.82
N SER A 51 5.67 -16.11 22.69
CA SER A 51 6.07 -14.75 22.32
C SER A 51 7.39 -14.34 22.96
N TRP A 52 8.21 -13.63 22.20
CA TRP A 52 9.54 -13.18 22.60
C TRP A 52 9.79 -11.75 22.11
N ARG A 53 10.72 -11.07 22.76
CA ARG A 53 11.12 -9.71 22.40
C ARG A 53 12.64 -9.61 22.30
N PHE A 54 13.08 -8.91 21.27
CA PHE A 54 14.42 -8.41 21.13
C PHE A 54 14.45 -6.91 21.42
N VAL A 55 15.42 -6.46 22.23
CA VAL A 55 15.69 -5.04 22.48
C VAL A 55 17.19 -4.79 22.34
N MET A 56 17.54 -3.81 21.53
CA MET A 56 18.88 -3.23 21.50
C MET A 56 18.79 -1.74 21.85
N PRO A 57 19.21 -1.34 23.06
CA PRO A 57 19.20 0.07 23.45
C PRO A 57 19.99 0.94 22.47
N LYS A 58 19.49 2.12 22.15
CA LYS A 58 20.18 3.05 21.22
C LYS A 58 21.61 3.38 21.66
N ALA A 59 21.86 3.43 22.96
CA ALA A 59 23.21 3.64 23.52
C ALA A 59 24.17 2.47 23.21
N ALA A 60 23.64 1.27 22.91
CA ALA A 60 24.44 0.09 22.55
C ALA A 60 24.65 -0.05 21.03
N ILE A 61 24.04 0.81 20.22
CA ILE A 61 24.26 0.83 18.77
C ILE A 61 25.56 1.59 18.48
N PRO A 62 26.59 0.96 17.88
CA PRO A 62 27.84 1.66 17.60
C PRO A 62 27.66 2.82 16.62
N LYS A 63 28.27 3.97 16.92
CA LYS A 63 28.16 5.19 16.10
C LYS A 63 28.66 5.02 14.66
N ASN A 64 29.53 4.06 14.40
CA ASN A 64 30.07 3.76 13.07
C ASN A 64 29.42 2.52 12.41
N ALA A 65 28.39 1.92 13.01
CA ALA A 65 27.66 0.82 12.40
C ALA A 65 26.95 1.31 11.13
N LYS A 66 26.98 0.51 10.08
CA LYS A 66 26.12 0.70 8.90
C LYS A 66 24.80 0.01 9.08
N TYR A 67 24.84 -1.25 9.51
CA TYR A 67 23.64 -2.08 9.72
C TYR A 67 23.69 -2.79 11.07
N VAL A 68 22.48 -3.02 11.61
CA VAL A 68 22.22 -4.04 12.64
C VAL A 68 21.27 -5.07 12.05
N GLU A 69 21.70 -6.34 12.00
CA GLU A 69 20.88 -7.47 11.56
C GLU A 69 20.49 -8.31 12.79
N VAL A 70 19.22 -8.69 12.88
CA VAL A 70 18.69 -9.49 13.99
C VAL A 70 18.16 -10.81 13.43
N VAL A 71 18.91 -11.90 13.59
CA VAL A 71 18.62 -13.22 13.02
C VAL A 71 18.16 -14.17 14.14
N PRO A 72 16.84 -14.34 14.36
CA PRO A 72 16.33 -15.27 15.36
C PRO A 72 16.64 -16.71 14.98
N SER A 73 16.92 -17.57 15.96
CA SER A 73 17.23 -19.00 15.75
C SER A 73 16.12 -19.76 15.01
N PHE A 74 14.87 -19.37 15.25
CA PHE A 74 13.69 -19.97 14.62
C PHE A 74 13.33 -19.40 13.25
N PHE A 75 14.00 -18.35 12.76
CA PHE A 75 13.87 -17.80 11.41
C PHE A 75 14.92 -18.37 10.43
N THR A 76 15.41 -19.58 10.73
CA THR A 76 16.30 -20.32 9.85
C THR A 76 15.58 -21.55 9.28
N ALA A 77 15.97 -21.97 8.07
CA ALA A 77 15.47 -23.18 7.42
C ALA A 77 16.59 -23.85 6.61
N GLN A 78 16.33 -25.09 6.18
CA GLN A 78 17.17 -25.78 5.22
C GLN A 78 16.44 -25.93 3.90
N LYS A 79 17.18 -26.13 2.83
CA LYS A 79 16.61 -26.49 1.54
C LYS A 79 15.73 -27.72 1.70
N ASP A 80 14.58 -27.69 1.04
CA ASP A 80 13.53 -28.72 1.03
C ASP A 80 12.78 -28.87 2.37
N ASP A 81 13.00 -27.97 3.36
CA ASP A 81 12.10 -27.86 4.50
C ASP A 81 10.67 -27.53 4.03
N ASP A 82 9.67 -28.22 4.62
CA ASP A 82 8.27 -27.92 4.36
C ASP A 82 7.89 -26.54 4.95
N GLY A 83 7.75 -25.54 4.06
CA GLY A 83 7.42 -24.19 4.46
C GLY A 83 7.85 -23.11 3.49
N TYR A 84 7.82 -21.87 3.98
CA TYR A 84 8.16 -20.69 3.19
C TYR A 84 8.51 -19.50 4.11
N TRP A 85 9.28 -18.58 3.55
CA TRP A 85 9.41 -17.22 4.11
C TRP A 85 8.41 -16.27 3.44
N MET A 86 7.98 -15.21 4.14
CA MET A 86 7.11 -14.17 3.57
C MET A 86 7.39 -12.80 4.17
N GLN A 87 7.12 -11.77 3.37
CA GLN A 87 7.26 -10.37 3.75
C GLN A 87 5.93 -9.59 3.59
N ALA A 88 5.87 -8.39 4.14
CA ALA A 88 4.65 -7.60 4.29
C ALA A 88 3.88 -7.25 3.01
N ARG A 89 4.54 -7.24 1.84
CA ARG A 89 3.88 -7.03 0.54
C ARG A 89 3.14 -8.28 0.03
N GLY A 90 3.22 -9.39 0.78
CA GLY A 90 2.67 -10.67 0.39
C GLY A 90 3.62 -11.54 -0.43
N THR A 91 4.78 -11.04 -0.87
CA THR A 91 5.77 -11.86 -1.57
C THR A 91 6.29 -12.92 -0.63
N TYR A 92 6.32 -14.17 -1.12
CA TYR A 92 6.83 -15.33 -0.39
C TYR A 92 7.79 -16.16 -1.26
N GLY A 93 8.58 -17.00 -0.62
CA GLY A 93 9.44 -17.95 -1.32
C GLY A 93 9.58 -19.26 -0.58
N LEU A 94 9.59 -20.35 -1.32
CA LEU A 94 9.86 -21.69 -0.81
C LEU A 94 11.36 -21.86 -0.48
N PHE A 95 11.68 -22.87 0.32
CA PHE A 95 13.07 -23.23 0.65
C PHE A 95 13.63 -24.21 -0.39
N ASP A 96 13.62 -23.86 -1.69
CA ASP A 96 13.93 -24.76 -2.80
C ASP A 96 15.26 -24.44 -3.54
N LYS A 97 15.98 -23.38 -3.13
CA LYS A 97 17.21 -22.90 -3.77
C LYS A 97 18.43 -23.14 -2.90
N ASP A 98 19.58 -23.37 -3.54
CA ASP A 98 20.87 -23.51 -2.83
C ASP A 98 21.46 -22.16 -2.43
N ASP A 99 21.38 -21.17 -3.30
CA ASP A 99 21.98 -19.86 -3.11
C ASP A 99 21.07 -18.75 -3.62
N GLY A 100 21.15 -17.60 -2.96
CA GLY A 100 20.46 -16.39 -3.36
C GLY A 100 20.30 -15.40 -2.23
N ILE A 101 19.83 -14.21 -2.57
CA ILE A 101 19.47 -13.18 -1.62
C ILE A 101 18.24 -12.42 -2.10
N TYR A 102 17.27 -12.26 -1.22
CA TYR A 102 16.14 -11.37 -1.39
C TYR A 102 16.24 -10.23 -0.37
N VAL A 103 16.22 -9.00 -0.83
CA VAL A 103 16.27 -7.81 0.03
C VAL A 103 15.14 -6.88 -0.38
N ARG A 104 14.28 -6.54 0.57
CA ARG A 104 13.23 -5.55 0.36
C ARG A 104 13.32 -4.44 1.40
N PRO A 105 13.79 -3.26 1.04
CA PRO A 105 13.70 -2.09 1.90
C PRO A 105 12.25 -1.61 1.97
N ALA A 106 11.92 -0.90 3.02
CA ALA A 106 10.64 -0.21 3.17
C ALA A 106 9.41 -1.13 3.03
N GLN A 107 8.87 -1.57 4.16
CA GLN A 107 7.76 -2.52 4.23
C GLN A 107 6.40 -1.80 4.33
N LEU A 108 5.37 -2.31 3.62
CA LEU A 108 3.99 -1.79 3.73
C LEU A 108 3.44 -1.93 5.15
N MET A 109 3.77 -3.03 5.81
CA MET A 109 3.45 -3.35 7.21
C MET A 109 4.74 -3.78 7.91
N PRO A 110 4.90 -3.53 9.21
CA PRO A 110 6.13 -3.88 9.93
C PRO A 110 6.17 -5.36 10.37
N VAL A 111 5.64 -6.27 9.55
CA VAL A 111 5.55 -7.71 9.86
C VAL A 111 6.15 -8.57 8.76
N PHE A 112 6.68 -9.72 9.14
CA PHE A 112 7.24 -10.73 8.24
C PHE A 112 7.18 -12.11 8.92
N GLY A 113 7.30 -13.22 8.17
CA GLY A 113 7.14 -14.54 8.73
C GLY A 113 7.97 -15.62 8.08
N VAL A 114 8.12 -16.73 8.81
CA VAL A 114 8.68 -18.01 8.35
C VAL A 114 7.77 -19.13 8.82
N LYS A 115 7.23 -19.91 7.88
CA LYS A 115 6.50 -21.15 8.15
C LYS A 115 7.46 -22.32 8.03
N LYS A 116 7.41 -23.25 9.00
CA LYS A 116 8.09 -24.56 8.95
C LYS A 116 7.19 -25.64 9.55
N GLY A 117 6.85 -26.66 8.75
CA GLY A 117 5.94 -27.70 9.17
C GLY A 117 4.63 -27.17 9.75
N GLY A 118 4.27 -27.57 10.97
CA GLY A 118 3.04 -27.17 11.66
C GLY A 118 3.08 -25.81 12.39
N SER A 119 4.16 -25.03 12.27
CA SER A 119 4.32 -23.74 12.96
C SER A 119 4.66 -22.61 11.99
N LEU A 120 4.13 -21.42 12.30
CA LEU A 120 4.52 -20.17 11.68
C LEU A 120 5.09 -19.24 12.74
N TRP A 121 6.27 -18.72 12.48
CA TRP A 121 6.90 -17.69 13.30
C TRP A 121 6.78 -16.36 12.58
N TYR A 122 6.33 -15.31 13.27
CA TYR A 122 6.34 -13.97 12.68
C TYR A 122 7.03 -12.95 13.58
N GLY A 123 7.70 -12.00 12.93
CA GLY A 123 8.33 -10.84 13.55
C GLY A 123 7.49 -9.60 13.32
N HIS A 124 7.42 -8.74 14.34
CA HIS A 124 6.79 -7.43 14.28
C HIS A 124 7.80 -6.37 14.73
N VAL A 125 8.29 -5.57 13.79
CA VAL A 125 9.21 -4.46 14.06
C VAL A 125 8.45 -3.33 14.73
N LYS A 126 8.80 -3.01 15.99
CA LYS A 126 8.08 -2.04 16.82
C LYS A 126 8.60 -0.62 16.66
N THR A 127 9.92 -0.48 16.54
CA THR A 127 10.62 0.79 16.38
C THR A 127 11.52 0.72 15.14
N TRP A 128 11.96 1.84 14.62
CA TRP A 128 12.72 1.93 13.36
C TRP A 128 12.00 1.29 12.16
N ARG A 129 10.66 1.25 12.21
CA ARG A 129 9.80 0.56 11.24
C ARG A 129 9.93 1.11 9.81
N PHE A 130 10.49 2.29 9.64
CA PHE A 130 10.69 2.95 8.34
C PHE A 130 12.14 2.86 7.83
N THR A 131 13.04 2.30 8.62
CA THR A 131 14.48 2.28 8.32
C THR A 131 15.07 0.87 8.37
N TYR A 132 14.23 -0.16 8.21
CA TYR A 132 14.72 -1.52 8.07
C TYR A 132 14.42 -2.10 6.70
N ALA A 133 15.21 -3.09 6.29
CA ALA A 133 14.95 -3.96 5.17
C ALA A 133 14.62 -5.37 5.68
N PHE A 134 13.66 -6.03 5.04
CA PHE A 134 13.48 -7.46 5.15
C PHE A 134 14.53 -8.16 4.28
N VAL A 135 15.19 -9.17 4.82
CA VAL A 135 16.23 -9.94 4.14
C VAL A 135 15.95 -11.42 4.29
N THR A 136 15.96 -12.16 3.17
CA THR A 136 16.12 -13.62 3.16
C THR A 136 17.34 -13.97 2.34
N LYS A 137 18.20 -14.84 2.88
CA LYS A 137 19.44 -15.27 2.26
C LYS A 137 19.53 -16.79 2.31
N ALA A 138 19.79 -17.41 1.17
CA ALA A 138 20.18 -18.80 1.06
C ALA A 138 21.68 -18.92 0.76
N ARG A 139 22.36 -19.85 1.40
CA ARG A 139 23.75 -20.20 1.13
C ARG A 139 23.97 -21.69 1.34
N LYS A 140 24.30 -22.42 0.27
CA LYS A 140 24.45 -23.87 0.29
C LYS A 140 23.23 -24.58 0.92
N GLY A 141 22.03 -24.12 0.58
CA GLY A 141 20.77 -24.64 1.09
C GLY A 141 20.37 -24.16 2.50
N ALA A 142 21.22 -23.46 3.23
CA ALA A 142 20.87 -22.89 4.54
C ALA A 142 20.25 -21.50 4.35
N TYR A 143 19.04 -21.33 4.90
CA TYR A 143 18.26 -20.09 4.84
C TYR A 143 18.29 -19.33 6.15
N GLU A 144 18.37 -18.02 6.07
CA GLU A 144 18.20 -17.07 7.16
C GLU A 144 17.25 -15.96 6.72
N THR A 145 16.26 -15.65 7.56
CA THR A 145 15.30 -14.55 7.32
C THR A 145 15.34 -13.57 8.49
N TYR A 146 15.48 -12.27 8.22
CA TYR A 146 15.72 -11.30 9.28
C TYR A 146 15.47 -9.85 8.87
N PRO A 147 15.16 -8.95 9.85
CA PRO A 147 15.20 -7.51 9.64
C PRO A 147 16.64 -6.99 9.72
N ARG A 148 17.00 -6.10 8.81
CA ARG A 148 18.26 -5.37 8.76
C ARG A 148 18.01 -3.87 8.91
N PHE A 149 18.40 -3.31 10.02
CA PHE A 149 18.21 -1.90 10.37
C PHE A 149 19.33 -1.04 9.80
N ASP A 150 18.99 0.07 9.13
CA ASP A 150 19.94 0.98 8.47
C ASP A 150 20.35 2.11 9.42
N CYS A 151 21.44 1.87 10.17
CA CYS A 151 21.98 2.82 11.13
C CYS A 151 22.62 4.05 10.46
N GLU A 152 23.23 3.85 9.28
CA GLU A 152 23.83 4.95 8.51
C GLU A 152 22.78 5.96 8.10
N ARG A 153 21.64 5.48 7.59
CA ARG A 153 20.52 6.32 7.19
C ARG A 153 19.94 7.12 8.36
N VAL A 154 19.79 6.50 9.53
CA VAL A 154 19.27 7.20 10.71
C VAL A 154 20.23 8.30 11.13
N ARG A 155 21.55 8.05 11.13
CA ARG A 155 22.54 9.07 11.49
C ARG A 155 22.59 10.26 10.54
N MET A 156 22.20 10.11 9.28
CA MET A 156 22.12 11.25 8.35
C MET A 156 21.19 12.35 8.86
N PHE A 157 20.16 11.98 9.65
CA PHE A 157 19.18 12.89 10.23
C PHE A 157 19.34 13.07 11.75
N PHE A 158 19.71 12.01 12.45
CA PHE A 158 19.82 11.96 13.92
C PHE A 158 21.13 11.29 14.34
N PRO A 159 22.23 12.04 14.46
CA PRO A 159 23.57 11.47 14.74
C PRO A 159 23.67 10.65 16.03
N GLU A 160 22.86 10.98 17.05
CA GLU A 160 22.84 10.30 18.35
C GLU A 160 21.79 9.16 18.43
N TYR A 161 21.17 8.78 17.31
CA TYR A 161 19.99 7.91 17.25
C TYR A 161 18.84 8.40 18.16
N TYR A 162 17.62 8.14 17.76
CA TYR A 162 16.45 8.68 18.47
C TYR A 162 15.72 7.64 19.31
N ASP A 163 15.87 6.33 19.01
CA ASP A 163 15.13 5.25 19.67
C ASP A 163 15.94 3.95 19.74
N ASP A 164 15.51 3.01 20.58
CA ASP A 164 16.00 1.64 20.67
C ASP A 164 15.54 0.83 19.46
N ILE A 165 16.19 -0.29 19.14
CA ILE A 165 15.69 -1.26 18.15
C ILE A 165 14.88 -2.31 18.91
N VAL A 166 13.57 -2.41 18.62
CA VAL A 166 12.66 -3.36 19.24
C VAL A 166 11.94 -4.20 18.21
N VAL A 167 12.02 -5.53 18.34
CA VAL A 167 11.28 -6.50 17.50
C VAL A 167 10.59 -7.51 18.40
N ASP A 168 9.27 -7.64 18.22
CA ASP A 168 8.49 -8.71 18.84
C ASP A 168 8.42 -9.91 17.92
N PHE A 169 8.50 -11.12 18.48
CA PHE A 169 8.35 -12.38 17.77
C PHE A 169 7.23 -13.19 18.38
N ARG A 170 6.48 -13.91 17.55
CA ARG A 170 5.41 -14.79 18.00
C ARG A 170 5.36 -16.05 17.15
N ARG A 171 5.00 -17.18 17.77
CA ARG A 171 4.70 -18.44 17.11
C ARG A 171 3.19 -18.65 17.04
N LEU A 172 2.72 -19.12 15.89
CA LEU A 172 1.37 -19.61 15.63
C LEU A 172 1.47 -21.10 15.25
N ASP A 173 0.57 -21.91 15.76
CA ASP A 173 0.58 -23.36 15.59
C ASP A 173 -0.78 -23.84 15.03
N GLY A 174 -0.80 -25.04 14.44
CA GLY A 174 -2.01 -25.69 13.95
C GLY A 174 -2.67 -24.95 12.80
N ALA A 175 -3.96 -24.69 12.89
CA ALA A 175 -4.75 -24.04 11.84
C ALA A 175 -4.35 -22.57 11.56
N GLU A 176 -3.67 -21.93 12.50
CA GLU A 176 -3.18 -20.54 12.35
C GLU A 176 -1.73 -20.50 11.82
N ALA A 177 -1.10 -21.63 11.54
CA ALA A 177 0.30 -21.70 11.13
C ALA A 177 0.50 -21.40 9.64
N ASP A 178 -0.13 -20.34 9.11
CA ASP A 178 0.00 -19.90 7.72
C ASP A 178 -0.10 -18.36 7.61
N TYR A 179 -0.07 -17.84 6.37
CA TYR A 179 -0.18 -16.40 6.13
C TYR A 179 -1.54 -15.80 6.55
N ASN A 180 -2.64 -16.60 6.57
CA ASN A 180 -3.93 -16.14 7.09
C ASN A 180 -3.83 -15.88 8.60
N GLY A 181 -3.23 -16.80 9.35
CA GLY A 181 -3.02 -16.63 10.79
C GLY A 181 -2.13 -15.44 11.13
N LEU A 182 -1.05 -15.18 10.36
CA LEU A 182 -0.25 -13.95 10.53
C LEU A 182 -1.10 -12.71 10.31
N ALA A 183 -1.87 -12.68 9.21
CA ALA A 183 -2.73 -11.55 8.88
C ALA A 183 -3.78 -11.30 9.97
N HIS A 184 -4.44 -12.35 10.46
CA HIS A 184 -5.41 -12.25 11.55
C HIS A 184 -4.79 -11.74 12.85
N ALA A 185 -3.61 -12.24 13.21
CA ALA A 185 -2.90 -11.80 14.41
C ALA A 185 -2.51 -10.31 14.31
N TYR A 186 -2.04 -9.85 13.15
CA TYR A 186 -1.70 -8.44 12.95
C TYR A 186 -2.94 -7.55 12.86
N ARG A 187 -4.00 -7.96 12.16
CA ARG A 187 -5.29 -7.24 12.14
C ARG A 187 -5.85 -7.09 13.55
N LYS A 188 -5.87 -8.19 14.33
CA LYS A 188 -6.30 -8.16 15.72
C LYS A 188 -5.49 -7.15 16.55
N TYR A 189 -4.17 -7.14 16.41
CA TYR A 189 -3.30 -6.17 17.07
C TYR A 189 -3.68 -4.73 16.72
N GLN A 190 -3.97 -4.45 15.44
CA GLN A 190 -4.36 -3.10 14.99
C GLN A 190 -5.73 -2.66 15.53
N LEU A 191 -6.69 -3.57 15.58
CA LEU A 191 -8.03 -3.33 16.14
C LEU A 191 -7.98 -3.16 17.67
N ASP A 192 -7.30 -4.06 18.38
CA ASP A 192 -7.21 -4.06 19.86
C ASP A 192 -6.58 -2.78 20.41
N ARG A 193 -5.58 -2.23 19.74
CA ARG A 193 -4.96 -0.95 20.13
C ARG A 193 -5.72 0.30 19.65
N GLY A 194 -6.85 0.12 19.00
CA GLY A 194 -7.67 1.21 18.47
C GLY A 194 -7.03 1.99 17.30
N ALA A 195 -5.99 1.43 16.65
CA ALA A 195 -5.33 2.10 15.54
C ALA A 195 -6.18 2.15 14.28
N VAL A 196 -7.07 1.18 14.11
CA VAL A 196 -8.01 1.09 13.00
C VAL A 196 -9.40 0.70 13.50
N ARG A 197 -10.42 0.98 12.70
CA ARG A 197 -11.81 0.54 12.91
C ARG A 197 -12.35 -0.04 11.61
N THR A 198 -13.28 -0.99 11.71
CA THR A 198 -13.91 -1.52 10.50
C THR A 198 -14.71 -0.43 9.76
N ILE A 199 -14.95 -0.63 8.47
CA ILE A 199 -15.78 0.28 7.69
C ILE A 199 -17.17 0.37 8.33
N LYS A 200 -17.75 -0.78 8.74
CA LYS A 200 -19.07 -0.84 9.37
C LYS A 200 -19.18 0.02 10.65
N ASP A 201 -18.09 0.12 11.43
CA ASP A 201 -18.06 0.87 12.69
C ASP A 201 -17.84 2.38 12.52
N ARG A 202 -17.56 2.84 11.30
CA ARG A 202 -17.21 4.26 11.03
C ARG A 202 -17.84 4.85 9.78
N LEU A 203 -18.92 4.24 9.28
CA LEU A 203 -19.66 4.74 8.12
C LEU A 203 -20.10 6.20 8.32
N ASN A 204 -19.88 6.99 7.29
CA ASN A 204 -20.49 8.28 7.06
C ASN A 204 -21.05 8.30 5.64
N PRO A 205 -21.85 9.28 5.23
CA PRO A 205 -22.47 9.29 3.89
C PRO A 205 -21.48 9.15 2.74
N GLU A 206 -20.32 9.79 2.83
CA GLU A 206 -19.28 9.75 1.80
C GLU A 206 -18.59 8.38 1.73
N LEU A 207 -18.30 7.76 2.87
CA LEU A 207 -17.68 6.44 2.93
C LEU A 207 -18.66 5.35 2.48
N ASP A 208 -19.95 5.45 2.87
CA ASP A 208 -20.98 4.50 2.45
C ASP A 208 -21.19 4.57 0.94
N TYR A 209 -21.26 5.78 0.37
CA TYR A 209 -21.29 5.96 -1.08
C TYR A 209 -20.05 5.35 -1.75
N LEU A 210 -18.86 5.63 -1.21
CA LEU A 210 -17.59 5.16 -1.76
C LEU A 210 -17.51 3.62 -1.75
N CYS A 211 -18.08 2.92 -0.76
CA CYS A 211 -18.12 1.46 -0.74
C CYS A 211 -18.76 0.87 -2.00
N ASP A 212 -19.74 1.53 -2.58
CA ASP A 212 -20.49 1.07 -3.75
C ASP A 212 -19.97 1.64 -5.08
N ALA A 213 -19.09 2.62 -5.07
CA ALA A 213 -18.62 3.31 -6.27
C ALA A 213 -17.36 2.68 -6.86
N ILE A 214 -17.19 2.75 -8.16
CA ILE A 214 -15.88 2.60 -8.81
C ILE A 214 -15.16 3.95 -8.82
N VAL A 215 -13.86 3.94 -9.06
CA VAL A 215 -13.04 5.16 -9.05
C VAL A 215 -12.58 5.52 -10.46
N VAL A 216 -12.75 6.79 -10.84
CA VAL A 216 -12.13 7.34 -12.03
C VAL A 216 -11.25 8.53 -11.62
N ARG A 217 -9.96 8.38 -11.85
CA ARG A 217 -9.02 9.50 -11.76
C ARG A 217 -8.94 10.14 -13.15
N ILE A 218 -9.36 11.39 -13.25
CA ILE A 218 -9.00 12.20 -14.41
C ILE A 218 -7.49 12.31 -14.36
N GLN A 219 -6.83 11.68 -15.32
CA GLN A 219 -5.37 11.47 -15.30
C GLN A 219 -4.64 12.79 -15.12
N THR A 220 -5.03 13.80 -15.91
CA THR A 220 -4.73 15.20 -15.64
C THR A 220 -5.59 16.12 -16.50
N HIS A 221 -6.05 17.23 -15.92
CA HIS A 221 -6.65 18.31 -16.69
C HIS A 221 -5.59 19.07 -17.46
N ALA A 222 -4.49 19.42 -16.79
CA ALA A 222 -3.36 20.11 -17.36
C ALA A 222 -2.06 19.68 -16.69
N ALA A 223 -0.96 19.64 -17.44
CA ALA A 223 0.37 19.31 -16.93
C ALA A 223 1.47 20.00 -17.74
N LYS A 224 2.63 20.17 -17.10
CA LYS A 224 3.89 20.52 -17.79
C LYS A 224 4.66 19.24 -18.09
N PRO A 225 5.51 19.19 -19.12
CA PRO A 225 6.41 18.06 -19.34
C PRO A 225 7.47 17.97 -18.20
N ILE A 226 7.93 16.76 -17.91
CA ILE A 226 9.06 16.55 -17.00
C ILE A 226 10.33 17.01 -17.71
N PRO A 227 11.19 17.85 -17.08
CA PRO A 227 12.35 18.45 -17.74
C PRO A 227 13.33 17.47 -18.39
N GLU A 228 13.51 16.27 -17.83
CA GLU A 228 14.40 15.24 -18.40
C GLU A 228 13.84 14.58 -19.66
N THR A 229 12.52 14.65 -19.86
CA THR A 229 11.86 14.04 -21.03
C THR A 229 11.63 15.04 -22.17
N ALA A 230 11.88 16.32 -21.92
CA ALA A 230 11.73 17.36 -22.94
C ALA A 230 13.06 17.56 -23.67
N ASP A 231 13.05 17.43 -25.00
CA ASP A 231 14.23 17.57 -25.85
C ASP A 231 14.99 18.88 -25.59
N GLY A 232 16.29 18.77 -25.31
CA GLY A 232 17.19 19.90 -25.12
C GLY A 232 17.07 20.67 -23.79
N ILE A 233 16.25 20.23 -22.83
CA ILE A 233 16.07 20.90 -21.55
C ILE A 233 17.03 20.34 -20.51
N THR A 234 17.99 21.17 -20.09
CA THR A 234 18.95 20.83 -19.03
C THR A 234 18.64 21.51 -17.69
N LYS A 235 17.79 22.55 -17.70
CA LYS A 235 17.44 23.32 -16.49
C LYS A 235 16.48 22.49 -15.62
N LYS A 236 16.85 22.27 -14.36
CA LYS A 236 16.07 21.47 -13.38
C LYS A 236 15.42 22.32 -12.28
N PHE A 237 15.84 23.57 -12.13
CA PHE A 237 15.34 24.49 -11.12
C PHE A 237 14.68 25.68 -11.80
N PHE A 238 13.42 25.92 -11.47
CA PHE A 238 12.61 26.99 -12.07
C PHE A 238 12.15 27.95 -10.98
N LYS A 239 12.16 29.25 -11.28
CA LYS A 239 11.37 30.24 -10.57
C LYS A 239 9.99 30.35 -11.23
N ALA A 240 9.03 30.96 -10.52
CA ALA A 240 7.72 31.21 -11.09
C ALA A 240 7.82 31.98 -12.43
N GLY A 241 7.20 31.46 -13.47
CA GLY A 241 7.23 32.00 -14.82
C GLY A 241 8.39 31.54 -15.70
N GLU A 242 9.31 30.73 -15.20
CA GLU A 242 10.43 30.14 -15.96
C GLU A 242 10.17 28.66 -16.35
N GLU A 243 9.05 28.11 -15.88
CA GLU A 243 8.73 26.71 -16.07
C GLU A 243 8.35 26.41 -17.53
N LEU A 244 8.34 25.12 -17.85
CA LEU A 244 7.90 24.67 -19.18
C LEU A 244 6.42 24.98 -19.41
N PRO A 245 6.00 25.15 -20.67
CA PRO A 245 4.60 25.43 -21.02
C PRO A 245 3.65 24.34 -20.53
N ILE A 246 2.46 24.74 -20.09
CA ILE A 246 1.38 23.84 -19.73
C ILE A 246 0.73 23.29 -21.02
N THR A 247 0.47 21.98 -21.02
CA THR A 247 -0.40 21.31 -21.99
C THR A 247 -1.72 20.97 -21.30
N VAL A 248 -2.84 21.37 -21.90
CA VAL A 248 -4.19 21.02 -21.46
C VAL A 248 -4.60 19.73 -22.14
N HIS A 249 -4.87 18.69 -21.34
CA HIS A 249 -5.30 17.38 -21.84
C HIS A 249 -6.82 17.22 -21.79
N MET A 250 -7.46 17.69 -20.71
CA MET A 250 -8.89 17.57 -20.50
C MET A 250 -9.44 18.82 -19.81
N PRO A 251 -9.87 19.85 -20.59
CA PRO A 251 -10.51 21.05 -20.03
C PRO A 251 -11.70 20.72 -19.13
N PHE A 252 -12.01 21.57 -18.16
CA PHE A 252 -13.10 21.32 -17.20
C PHE A 252 -14.45 21.15 -17.89
N GLY A 253 -14.77 21.94 -18.92
CA GLY A 253 -16.01 21.79 -19.68
C GLY A 253 -16.09 20.46 -20.44
N VAL A 254 -14.97 19.96 -20.98
CA VAL A 254 -14.92 18.64 -21.63
C VAL A 254 -15.11 17.51 -20.61
N THR A 255 -14.62 17.70 -19.38
CA THR A 255 -14.86 16.75 -18.30
C THR A 255 -16.35 16.67 -17.93
N GLU A 256 -17.10 17.79 -17.95
CA GLU A 256 -18.55 17.77 -17.75
C GLU A 256 -19.27 16.86 -18.77
N GLU A 257 -18.88 16.93 -20.05
CA GLU A 257 -19.39 16.06 -21.13
C GLU A 257 -19.03 14.58 -20.88
N PHE A 258 -17.80 14.31 -20.44
CA PHE A 258 -17.33 12.96 -20.11
C PHE A 258 -18.13 12.33 -18.97
N LEU A 259 -18.39 13.09 -17.91
CA LEU A 259 -19.21 12.61 -16.79
C LEU A 259 -20.66 12.33 -17.23
N GLN A 260 -21.21 13.16 -18.12
CA GLN A 260 -22.52 12.91 -18.70
C GLN A 260 -22.54 11.61 -19.51
N ALA A 261 -21.52 11.39 -20.35
CA ALA A 261 -21.41 10.16 -21.14
C ALA A 261 -21.32 8.89 -20.26
N LEU A 262 -20.64 8.94 -19.12
CA LEU A 262 -20.62 7.84 -18.14
C LEU A 262 -21.99 7.60 -17.53
N LYS A 263 -22.74 8.67 -17.21
CA LYS A 263 -24.10 8.55 -16.67
C LYS A 263 -25.06 7.98 -17.69
N ASP A 264 -24.98 8.45 -18.95
CA ASP A 264 -25.81 7.96 -20.06
C ASP A 264 -25.50 6.48 -20.38
N ALA A 265 -24.25 6.06 -20.17
CA ALA A 265 -23.86 4.66 -20.27
C ALA A 265 -24.39 3.78 -19.12
N GLY A 266 -24.96 4.36 -18.06
CA GLY A 266 -25.50 3.65 -16.91
C GLY A 266 -24.47 3.31 -15.84
N VAL A 267 -23.41 4.12 -15.67
CA VAL A 267 -22.54 4.07 -14.49
C VAL A 267 -23.22 4.86 -13.38
N ASP A 268 -23.83 4.19 -12.40
CA ASP A 268 -24.67 4.85 -11.41
C ASP A 268 -23.90 5.52 -10.28
N LYS A 269 -22.83 4.88 -9.78
CA LYS A 269 -22.02 5.43 -8.69
C LYS A 269 -20.56 5.51 -9.08
N LEU A 270 -20.04 6.72 -9.06
CA LEU A 270 -18.67 7.04 -9.45
C LEU A 270 -18.02 7.96 -8.43
N SER A 271 -16.81 7.65 -8.01
CA SER A 271 -15.95 8.57 -7.25
C SER A 271 -14.87 9.11 -8.16
N ILE A 272 -14.84 10.43 -8.34
CA ILE A 272 -13.91 11.12 -9.24
C ILE A 272 -12.74 11.66 -8.43
N CYS A 273 -11.52 11.38 -8.89
CA CYS A 273 -10.31 12.04 -8.41
C CYS A 273 -9.78 12.98 -9.51
N SER A 274 -9.85 14.29 -9.27
CA SER A 274 -9.47 15.32 -10.25
C SER A 274 -8.00 15.69 -10.06
N ALA A 275 -7.13 15.41 -11.04
CA ALA A 275 -5.72 15.76 -11.02
C ALA A 275 -5.38 16.84 -12.04
N GLY A 276 -4.41 17.71 -11.73
CA GLY A 276 -3.99 18.81 -12.63
C GLY A 276 -4.98 19.99 -12.66
N TRP A 277 -5.80 20.12 -11.63
CA TRP A 277 -6.77 21.22 -11.46
C TRP A 277 -6.15 22.50 -10.91
N GLN A 278 -4.99 22.36 -10.24
CA GLN A 278 -4.31 23.40 -9.48
C GLN A 278 -3.40 24.28 -10.34
N ASP A 279 -2.89 25.35 -9.73
CA ASP A 279 -1.90 26.26 -10.34
C ASP A 279 -0.69 25.51 -10.88
N GLY A 280 -0.36 25.79 -12.14
CA GLY A 280 0.73 25.14 -12.84
C GLY A 280 0.44 23.71 -13.31
N GLY A 281 -0.81 23.21 -13.16
CA GLY A 281 -1.21 21.86 -13.53
C GLY A 281 -0.71 20.77 -12.58
N TYR A 282 -0.77 19.51 -13.03
CA TYR A 282 -0.32 18.35 -12.26
C TYR A 282 1.16 18.46 -11.92
N ASP A 283 1.51 18.33 -10.64
CA ASP A 283 2.86 18.48 -10.07
C ASP A 283 3.60 19.76 -10.50
N GLY A 284 2.85 20.79 -10.86
CA GLY A 284 3.42 21.98 -11.46
C GLY A 284 4.03 22.99 -10.49
N ARG A 285 3.28 23.38 -9.44
CA ARG A 285 3.68 24.42 -8.47
C ARG A 285 3.37 24.08 -7.03
N VAL A 286 3.28 22.79 -6.70
CA VAL A 286 3.03 22.35 -5.34
C VAL A 286 4.16 22.79 -4.39
N PRO A 287 3.87 23.02 -3.09
CA PRO A 287 2.62 22.70 -2.39
C PRO A 287 1.51 23.76 -2.47
N GLY A 288 1.69 24.85 -3.21
CA GLY A 288 0.63 25.83 -3.48
C GLY A 288 -0.34 25.28 -4.53
N HIS A 289 -1.63 25.14 -4.18
CA HIS A 289 -2.63 24.60 -5.10
C HIS A 289 -3.43 25.68 -5.83
N PHE A 290 -3.63 26.83 -5.21
CA PHE A 290 -4.39 27.94 -5.78
C PHE A 290 -3.49 28.97 -6.45
N PRO A 291 -4.03 29.68 -7.50
CA PRO A 291 -5.38 29.59 -8.05
C PRO A 291 -5.65 28.29 -8.79
N VAL A 292 -6.94 28.04 -9.13
CA VAL A 292 -7.32 26.94 -10.04
C VAL A 292 -6.70 27.19 -11.41
N CYS A 293 -6.24 26.14 -12.10
CA CYS A 293 -5.57 26.20 -13.39
C CYS A 293 -6.41 26.99 -14.42
N ALA A 294 -5.90 28.15 -14.82
CA ALA A 294 -6.58 29.04 -15.78
C ALA A 294 -6.66 28.41 -17.16
N GLU A 295 -5.60 27.71 -17.58
CA GLU A 295 -5.50 27.06 -18.90
C GLU A 295 -6.53 25.94 -19.07
N ALA A 296 -6.90 25.25 -17.98
CA ALA A 296 -7.94 24.20 -18.00
C ALA A 296 -9.37 24.78 -17.93
N GLY A 297 -9.54 26.10 -17.73
CA GLY A 297 -10.84 26.79 -17.69
C GLY A 297 -11.07 27.69 -16.49
N GLY A 298 -10.14 27.72 -15.51
CA GLY A 298 -10.21 28.57 -14.34
C GLY A 298 -11.27 28.14 -13.31
N GLU A 299 -11.37 28.90 -12.21
CA GLU A 299 -12.19 28.51 -11.05
C GLU A 299 -13.70 28.44 -11.36
N GLU A 300 -14.22 29.32 -12.20
CA GLU A 300 -15.65 29.30 -12.55
C GLU A 300 -16.05 28.01 -13.27
N ALA A 301 -15.28 27.60 -14.28
CA ALA A 301 -15.53 26.34 -15.01
C ALA A 301 -15.33 25.14 -14.09
N PHE A 302 -14.36 25.20 -13.17
CA PHE A 302 -14.12 24.13 -12.21
C PHE A 302 -15.29 23.96 -11.23
N ARG A 303 -15.85 25.06 -10.72
CA ARG A 303 -17.05 25.03 -9.87
C ARG A 303 -18.27 24.48 -10.62
N ARG A 304 -18.44 24.81 -11.92
CA ARG A 304 -19.50 24.21 -12.75
C ARG A 304 -19.32 22.69 -12.88
N LEU A 305 -18.07 22.22 -13.13
CA LEU A 305 -17.77 20.80 -13.19
C LEU A 305 -18.12 20.07 -11.87
N ILE A 306 -17.75 20.63 -10.73
CA ILE A 306 -18.11 20.07 -9.40
C ILE A 306 -19.63 20.00 -9.23
N ALA A 307 -20.34 21.08 -9.58
CA ALA A 307 -21.81 21.13 -9.53
C ALA A 307 -22.44 20.09 -10.47
N LYS A 308 -21.89 19.90 -11.69
CA LYS A 308 -22.34 18.88 -12.65
C LYS A 308 -22.14 17.48 -12.09
N ALA A 309 -20.98 17.15 -11.53
CA ALA A 309 -20.74 15.85 -10.91
C ALA A 309 -21.77 15.56 -9.81
N LYS A 310 -22.01 16.53 -8.92
CA LYS A 310 -23.02 16.44 -7.86
C LYS A 310 -24.43 16.22 -8.42
N ALA A 311 -24.81 16.95 -9.47
CA ALA A 311 -26.13 16.80 -10.12
C ALA A 311 -26.32 15.42 -10.75
N LEU A 312 -25.24 14.77 -11.21
CA LEU A 312 -25.25 13.39 -11.71
C LEU A 312 -25.25 12.34 -10.58
N GLY A 313 -25.15 12.75 -9.32
CA GLY A 313 -25.06 11.85 -8.16
C GLY A 313 -23.66 11.26 -7.96
N TYR A 314 -22.62 11.88 -8.49
CA TYR A 314 -21.23 11.44 -8.37
C TYR A 314 -20.49 12.16 -7.24
N GLN A 315 -19.59 11.44 -6.57
CA GLN A 315 -18.61 12.06 -5.67
C GLN A 315 -17.51 12.74 -6.49
N PHE A 316 -17.03 13.86 -5.99
CA PHE A 316 -15.95 14.60 -6.63
C PHE A 316 -14.90 15.01 -5.57
N ALA A 317 -13.68 14.52 -5.75
CA ALA A 317 -12.54 14.77 -4.88
C ALA A 317 -11.34 15.27 -5.68
N LEU A 318 -10.40 15.89 -4.98
CA LEU A 318 -9.21 16.48 -5.56
C LEU A 318 -7.98 15.60 -5.33
N HIS A 319 -7.08 15.58 -6.30
CA HIS A 319 -5.70 15.20 -6.11
C HIS A 319 -4.92 16.41 -5.58
N ALA A 320 -4.22 16.24 -4.47
CA ALA A 320 -3.31 17.21 -3.88
C ALA A 320 -1.95 16.57 -3.63
N ALA A 321 -0.88 17.35 -3.69
CA ALA A 321 0.47 16.93 -3.35
C ALA A 321 1.03 17.89 -2.30
N ASN A 322 1.33 17.37 -1.11
CA ASN A 322 1.83 18.15 0.03
C ASN A 322 3.25 17.75 0.43
N THR A 323 3.77 16.66 -0.14
CA THR A 323 5.08 16.10 0.17
C THR A 323 6.20 16.77 -0.60
N ASP A 324 5.87 17.30 -1.78
CA ASP A 324 6.82 17.89 -2.71
C ASP A 324 6.79 19.42 -2.64
N GLY A 325 7.96 20.03 -2.67
CA GLY A 325 8.11 21.47 -2.76
C GLY A 325 8.97 21.88 -3.95
N TYR A 326 8.44 22.76 -4.81
CA TYR A 326 9.16 23.32 -5.95
C TYR A 326 9.48 24.80 -5.73
N MET A 327 10.67 25.22 -6.16
CA MET A 327 11.12 26.62 -6.04
C MET A 327 10.23 27.60 -6.83
N CYS A 328 9.45 27.12 -7.80
CA CYS A 328 8.47 27.92 -8.54
C CYS A 328 7.11 28.04 -7.82
N SER A 329 6.89 27.36 -6.69
CA SER A 329 5.68 27.49 -5.90
C SER A 329 5.60 28.86 -5.23
N ARG A 330 4.38 29.47 -5.22
CA ARG A 330 4.13 30.68 -4.45
C ARG A 330 4.29 30.52 -2.93
N LEU A 331 4.23 29.28 -2.43
CA LEU A 331 4.44 28.94 -1.04
C LEU A 331 5.87 28.47 -0.76
N TRP A 332 6.79 28.62 -1.72
CA TRP A 332 8.18 28.21 -1.50
C TRP A 332 8.84 28.97 -0.35
N ASP A 333 9.43 28.21 0.57
CA ASP A 333 10.24 28.70 1.67
C ASP A 333 11.24 27.61 2.11
N GLU A 334 12.51 27.95 2.17
CA GLU A 334 13.60 27.04 2.56
C GLU A 334 13.48 26.55 4.01
N ASP A 335 12.76 27.30 4.86
CA ASP A 335 12.58 26.98 6.27
C ASP A 335 11.58 25.85 6.55
N TRP A 336 10.87 25.34 5.53
CA TRP A 336 9.99 24.18 5.72
C TRP A 336 10.34 22.98 4.82
N ILE A 337 11.49 23.00 4.16
CA ILE A 337 12.04 21.83 3.48
C ILE A 337 12.73 20.90 4.48
N CYS A 338 12.53 19.60 4.36
CA CYS A 338 13.26 18.60 5.12
C CYS A 338 14.77 18.69 4.84
N LYS A 339 15.59 18.62 5.89
CA LYS A 339 17.05 18.68 5.79
C LYS A 339 17.69 17.49 6.49
N PHE A 340 18.89 17.14 6.05
CA PHE A 340 19.78 16.28 6.80
C PHE A 340 20.36 17.02 8.01
N ALA A 341 20.97 16.29 8.94
CA ALA A 341 21.60 16.91 10.12
C ALA A 341 22.73 17.89 9.79
N ASN A 342 23.38 17.75 8.62
CA ASN A 342 24.42 18.66 8.14
C ASN A 342 23.86 19.94 7.47
N GLY A 343 22.53 20.08 7.41
CA GLY A 343 21.85 21.22 6.80
C GLY A 343 21.54 21.09 5.30
N ASP A 344 22.01 20.05 4.64
CA ASP A 344 21.69 19.81 3.23
C ASP A 344 20.20 19.52 3.03
N TRP A 345 19.61 20.07 1.97
CA TRP A 345 18.21 19.87 1.64
C TRP A 345 17.93 18.43 1.19
N TYR A 346 16.87 17.84 1.70
CA TYR A 346 16.46 16.50 1.31
C TYR A 346 15.70 16.54 -0.02
N LYS A 347 16.43 16.22 -1.11
CA LYS A 347 15.90 16.21 -2.47
C LYS A 347 15.00 14.99 -2.70
N GLY A 348 13.90 15.21 -3.43
CA GLY A 348 13.06 14.18 -4.00
C GLY A 348 13.36 13.93 -5.48
N GLY A 349 12.32 13.57 -6.26
CA GLY A 349 12.39 13.31 -7.69
C GLY A 349 12.48 14.58 -8.54
N LEU A 350 12.52 14.35 -9.86
CA LEU A 350 12.38 15.38 -10.87
C LEU A 350 11.01 15.19 -11.54
N TRP A 351 10.13 16.20 -11.42
CA TRP A 351 8.76 16.15 -11.91
C TRP A 351 8.41 17.42 -12.70
N ALA A 352 7.13 17.67 -12.96
CA ALA A 352 6.67 18.78 -13.79
C ALA A 352 7.06 20.18 -13.27
N GLY A 353 7.21 20.36 -11.96
CA GLY A 353 7.74 21.59 -11.35
C GLY A 353 9.26 21.70 -11.32
N GLY A 354 9.98 20.70 -11.83
CA GLY A 354 11.43 20.58 -11.77
C GLY A 354 11.91 19.68 -10.63
N GLN A 355 13.11 19.97 -10.08
CA GLN A 355 13.62 19.28 -8.90
C GLN A 355 12.75 19.56 -7.69
N CYS A 356 12.14 18.51 -7.13
CA CYS A 356 11.39 18.66 -5.89
C CYS A 356 12.28 18.48 -4.66
N PHE A 357 11.79 19.01 -3.53
CA PHE A 357 12.36 18.86 -2.20
C PHE A 357 11.27 18.37 -1.25
N TRP A 358 11.61 17.46 -0.34
CA TRP A 358 10.67 16.94 0.62
C TRP A 358 10.22 18.01 1.60
N VAL A 359 8.91 18.26 1.68
CA VAL A 359 8.28 19.21 2.60
C VAL A 359 8.16 18.58 3.99
N CYS A 360 8.58 19.30 5.02
CA CYS A 360 8.36 18.91 6.41
C CYS A 360 6.87 19.03 6.76
N GLN A 361 6.18 17.90 7.00
CA GLN A 361 4.74 17.90 7.26
C GLN A 361 4.37 18.60 8.58
N LYS A 362 5.30 18.65 9.55
CA LYS A 362 5.16 19.49 10.73
C LYS A 362 5.01 20.97 10.34
N CYS A 363 5.95 21.47 9.55
CA CYS A 363 5.91 22.87 9.09
C CYS A 363 4.70 23.15 8.21
N ALA A 364 4.35 22.23 7.29
CA ALA A 364 3.16 22.36 6.45
C ALA A 364 1.90 22.50 7.30
N TRP A 365 1.71 21.64 8.29
CA TRP A 365 0.58 21.69 9.21
C TRP A 365 0.51 22.99 10.01
N GLU A 366 1.64 23.42 10.57
CA GLU A 366 1.69 24.56 11.48
C GLU A 366 1.57 25.92 10.76
N ARG A 367 1.89 26.00 9.45
CA ARG A 367 2.04 27.28 8.77
C ARG A 367 1.00 27.57 7.69
N TRP A 368 0.60 26.60 6.85
CA TRP A 368 -0.19 26.92 5.65
C TRP A 368 -1.20 25.85 5.23
N LEU A 369 -0.94 24.56 5.43
CA LEU A 369 -1.74 23.48 4.85
C LEU A 369 -3.20 23.46 5.31
N PRO A 370 -3.54 23.69 6.59
CA PRO A 370 -4.94 23.73 7.02
C PRO A 370 -5.77 24.81 6.29
N GLU A 371 -5.17 25.94 5.94
CA GLU A 371 -5.83 26.98 5.15
C GLU A 371 -6.07 26.55 3.71
N GLU A 372 -5.06 25.97 3.05
CA GLU A 372 -5.20 25.43 1.68
C GLU A 372 -6.30 24.36 1.64
N MET A 373 -6.38 23.46 2.63
CA MET A 373 -7.42 22.42 2.70
C MET A 373 -8.82 23.02 2.90
N ARG A 374 -8.97 24.08 3.70
CA ARG A 374 -10.26 24.81 3.81
C ARG A 374 -10.67 25.45 2.48
N LYS A 375 -9.73 26.03 1.73
CA LYS A 375 -10.01 26.57 0.39
C LYS A 375 -10.46 25.47 -0.58
N MET A 376 -9.85 24.28 -0.52
CA MET A 376 -10.28 23.13 -1.31
C MET A 376 -11.71 22.70 -0.95
N ALA A 377 -12.02 22.56 0.33
CA ALA A 377 -13.36 22.22 0.79
C ALA A 377 -14.41 23.27 0.37
N ALA A 378 -14.04 24.56 0.35
CA ALA A 378 -14.90 25.67 -0.08
C ALA A 378 -15.25 25.66 -1.58
N LEU A 379 -14.56 24.83 -2.40
CA LEU A 379 -14.96 24.54 -3.78
C LEU A 379 -16.24 23.69 -3.84
N GLY A 380 -16.67 23.09 -2.71
CA GLY A 380 -17.87 22.26 -2.62
C GLY A 380 -17.63 20.77 -2.88
N ILE A 381 -16.38 20.31 -2.83
CA ILE A 381 -16.03 18.90 -3.02
C ILE A 381 -16.47 18.06 -1.83
N ARG A 382 -16.80 16.78 -2.11
CA ARG A 382 -17.12 15.74 -1.13
C ARG A 382 -16.63 14.39 -1.65
N GLY A 383 -16.01 13.59 -0.77
CA GLY A 383 -15.49 12.26 -1.09
C GLY A 383 -14.02 12.06 -0.67
N PRO A 384 -13.33 11.09 -1.25
CA PRO A 384 -11.99 10.69 -0.83
C PRO A 384 -10.93 11.69 -1.33
N HIS A 385 -10.72 12.79 -0.56
CA HIS A 385 -9.63 13.72 -0.84
C HIS A 385 -8.30 12.98 -0.92
N TYR A 386 -7.72 12.97 -2.12
CA TYR A 386 -6.51 12.21 -2.39
C TYR A 386 -5.27 13.08 -2.15
N ILE A 387 -4.43 12.64 -1.20
CA ILE A 387 -3.12 13.24 -0.96
C ILE A 387 -2.06 12.30 -1.49
N ASP A 388 -1.34 12.77 -2.49
CA ASP A 388 -0.30 12.00 -3.16
C ASP A 388 0.84 11.63 -2.22
N VAL A 389 1.45 10.46 -2.43
CA VAL A 389 2.65 9.94 -1.75
C VAL A 389 2.47 9.54 -0.28
N TYR A 390 1.46 10.02 0.49
CA TYR A 390 1.35 9.77 1.93
C TYR A 390 1.39 8.28 2.34
N SER A 391 0.89 7.39 1.52
CA SER A 391 1.05 5.95 1.73
C SER A 391 1.82 5.24 0.60
N ALA A 392 2.52 5.99 -0.26
CA ALA A 392 3.36 5.44 -1.33
C ALA A 392 4.80 5.19 -0.89
N THR A 393 5.24 5.87 0.14
CA THR A 393 6.56 5.70 0.73
C THR A 393 6.47 5.78 2.25
N TYR A 394 7.57 5.50 2.93
CA TYR A 394 7.69 5.83 4.35
C TYR A 394 7.80 7.35 4.53
N PRO A 395 7.34 7.91 5.67
CA PRO A 395 7.44 9.32 6.00
C PRO A 395 8.88 9.84 5.86
N LYS A 396 9.06 11.10 5.48
CA LYS A 396 10.39 11.68 5.30
C LYS A 396 10.80 12.46 6.55
N PRO A 397 11.88 12.08 7.25
CA PRO A 397 12.29 12.76 8.46
C PRO A 397 12.92 14.13 8.14
N CYS A 398 13.01 14.98 9.15
CA CYS A 398 13.72 16.23 9.08
C CYS A 398 14.77 16.34 10.20
N GLY A 399 16.03 16.52 9.85
CA GLY A 399 17.14 16.74 10.78
C GLY A 399 17.45 18.22 11.01
N ASP A 400 16.66 19.17 10.46
CA ASP A 400 16.85 20.60 10.71
C ASP A 400 16.65 20.90 12.21
N PRO A 401 17.63 21.48 12.92
CA PRO A 401 17.49 21.80 14.33
C PRO A 401 16.37 22.80 14.64
N LYS A 402 15.89 23.58 13.66
CA LYS A 402 14.77 24.51 13.84
C LYS A 402 13.43 23.78 13.98
N HIS A 403 13.28 22.62 13.31
CA HIS A 403 12.04 21.82 13.29
C HIS A 403 12.35 20.31 13.12
N PRO A 404 13.13 19.71 14.03
CA PRO A 404 13.46 18.29 13.93
C PRO A 404 12.19 17.45 13.98
N CYS A 405 12.15 16.40 13.17
CA CYS A 405 10.99 15.53 13.08
C CYS A 405 11.43 14.11 12.66
N THR A 406 11.25 13.13 13.56
CA THR A 406 11.58 11.74 13.26
C THR A 406 10.61 11.15 12.24
N TRP A 407 10.87 9.93 11.74
CA TRP A 407 9.95 9.22 10.85
C TRP A 407 8.57 9.02 11.51
N GLU A 408 8.56 8.65 12.79
CA GLU A 408 7.34 8.40 13.56
C GLU A 408 6.54 9.69 13.78
N GLN A 409 7.23 10.78 14.17
CA GLN A 409 6.60 12.10 14.31
C GLN A 409 6.06 12.62 12.97
N MET A 410 6.79 12.38 11.88
CA MET A 410 6.30 12.75 10.54
C MET A 410 5.02 11.98 10.19
N ALA A 411 4.97 10.66 10.50
CA ALA A 411 3.76 9.85 10.34
C ALA A 411 2.58 10.39 11.17
N GLU A 412 2.82 10.91 12.38
CA GLU A 412 1.78 11.56 13.19
C GLU A 412 1.21 12.81 12.51
N TYR A 413 2.07 13.64 11.90
CA TYR A 413 1.60 14.82 11.16
C TYR A 413 0.84 14.42 9.89
N GLU A 414 1.29 13.43 9.13
CA GLU A 414 0.56 12.89 7.98
C GLU A 414 -0.82 12.37 8.39
N ASN A 415 -0.94 11.64 9.49
CA ASN A 415 -2.22 11.20 10.04
C ASN A 415 -3.11 12.35 10.49
N ARG A 416 -2.56 13.40 11.09
CA ARG A 416 -3.30 14.61 11.48
C ARG A 416 -3.88 15.32 10.26
N ILE A 417 -3.10 15.43 9.20
CA ILE A 417 -3.52 16.04 7.93
C ILE A 417 -4.64 15.22 7.27
N LEU A 418 -4.50 13.88 7.22
CA LEU A 418 -5.55 13.00 6.69
C LEU A 418 -6.84 13.09 7.51
N ALA A 419 -6.75 13.10 8.84
CA ALA A 419 -7.91 13.26 9.72
C ALA A 419 -8.63 14.59 9.48
N TYR A 420 -7.89 15.67 9.31
CA TYR A 420 -8.46 16.97 8.99
C TYR A 420 -9.11 17.01 7.59
N GLY A 421 -8.51 16.34 6.60
CA GLY A 421 -9.11 16.15 5.29
C GLY A 421 -10.46 15.41 5.36
N LYS A 422 -10.54 14.37 6.18
CA LYS A 422 -11.81 13.64 6.43
C LYS A 422 -12.85 14.51 7.10
N GLU A 423 -12.48 15.32 8.08
CA GLU A 423 -13.38 16.27 8.73
C GLU A 423 -14.00 17.25 7.72
N LEU A 424 -13.18 17.79 6.84
CA LEU A 424 -13.61 18.79 5.85
C LEU A 424 -14.40 18.18 4.68
N MET A 425 -14.01 17.01 4.17
CA MET A 425 -14.44 16.49 2.88
C MET A 425 -15.09 15.09 2.94
N GLY A 426 -15.09 14.45 4.12
CA GLY A 426 -15.79 13.20 4.40
C GLY A 426 -14.93 11.94 4.34
N CYS A 427 -13.98 11.85 3.41
CA CYS A 427 -13.06 10.72 3.26
C CYS A 427 -11.66 11.20 2.88
N ALA A 428 -10.66 10.34 3.10
CA ALA A 428 -9.27 10.57 2.68
C ALA A 428 -8.75 9.40 1.84
N ALA A 429 -7.89 9.69 0.87
CA ALA A 429 -7.27 8.71 -0.01
C ALA A 429 -5.79 8.99 -0.23
N SER A 430 -5.04 7.96 -0.65
CA SER A 430 -3.66 8.03 -1.12
C SER A 430 -3.35 6.80 -1.99
N GLU A 431 -2.09 6.35 -2.05
CA GLU A 431 -1.66 5.23 -2.89
C GLU A 431 -0.68 4.29 -2.19
N SER A 432 -0.42 3.12 -2.77
CA SER A 432 0.60 2.11 -2.41
C SER A 432 0.39 1.32 -1.12
N GLY A 433 -0.27 1.83 -0.08
CA GLY A 433 -0.71 1.04 1.07
C GLY A 433 0.27 0.89 2.23
N TYR A 434 1.21 1.82 2.45
CA TYR A 434 1.96 1.86 3.71
C TYR A 434 1.01 2.12 4.89
N ASP A 435 1.05 1.26 5.90
CA ASP A 435 0.02 1.17 6.93
C ASP A 435 0.15 2.16 8.08
N HIS A 436 1.15 3.03 8.08
CA HIS A 436 1.27 4.07 9.10
C HIS A 436 0.10 5.08 9.07
N VAL A 437 -0.61 5.16 7.95
CA VAL A 437 -1.80 6.01 7.79
C VAL A 437 -3.12 5.24 7.93
N ALA A 438 -3.09 3.94 8.21
CA ALA A 438 -4.27 3.05 8.17
C ALA A 438 -5.46 3.52 9.03
N GLY A 439 -5.19 4.24 10.13
CA GLY A 439 -6.23 4.78 11.00
C GLY A 439 -7.03 5.95 10.41
N ASN A 440 -6.46 6.65 9.43
CA ASN A 440 -7.02 7.90 8.90
C ASN A 440 -7.24 7.89 7.38
N ILE A 441 -7.01 6.76 6.71
CA ILE A 441 -7.26 6.62 5.28
C ILE A 441 -8.49 5.76 5.02
N ASP A 442 -9.26 6.10 3.99
CA ASP A 442 -10.48 5.38 3.60
C ASP A 442 -10.32 4.63 2.29
N TYR A 443 -9.47 5.13 1.39
CA TYR A 443 -9.23 4.50 0.10
C TYR A 443 -7.78 4.61 -0.35
N ILE A 444 -7.26 3.54 -0.93
CA ILE A 444 -5.93 3.46 -1.54
C ILE A 444 -6.06 3.11 -3.02
N ASN A 445 -5.53 3.96 -3.88
CA ASN A 445 -5.66 3.84 -5.34
C ASN A 445 -5.09 2.54 -5.92
N TYR A 446 -4.08 1.97 -5.28
CA TYR A 446 -3.52 0.64 -5.57
C TYR A 446 -2.58 0.22 -4.44
N ILE A 447 -2.48 -1.09 -4.21
CA ILE A 447 -1.50 -1.62 -3.27
C ILE A 447 -0.21 -1.94 -4.03
N GLU A 448 0.93 -1.44 -3.55
CA GLU A 448 2.23 -1.68 -4.17
C GLU A 448 2.76 -3.06 -3.79
N ARG A 449 2.84 -3.97 -4.75
CA ARG A 449 3.32 -5.35 -4.57
C ARG A 449 4.05 -5.87 -5.81
N ASP A 450 4.40 -7.13 -5.82
CA ASP A 450 5.18 -7.76 -6.89
C ASP A 450 4.29 -8.53 -7.90
N LEU A 451 2.97 -8.25 -7.98
CA LEU A 451 2.04 -8.95 -8.89
C LEU A 451 2.44 -8.82 -10.36
N LYS A 452 2.89 -7.65 -10.78
CA LYS A 452 3.39 -7.47 -12.14
C LYS A 452 4.58 -8.36 -12.44
N MET A 453 5.53 -8.47 -11.49
CA MET A 453 6.70 -9.34 -11.65
C MET A 453 6.31 -10.81 -11.64
N GLU A 454 5.33 -11.21 -10.81
CA GLU A 454 4.76 -12.57 -10.81
C GLU A 454 4.13 -12.89 -12.17
N HIS A 455 3.25 -12.02 -12.65
CA HIS A 455 2.56 -12.18 -13.94
C HIS A 455 3.53 -12.27 -15.14
N GLU A 456 4.61 -11.47 -15.11
CA GLU A 456 5.66 -11.50 -16.13
C GLU A 456 6.69 -12.61 -15.93
N GLY A 457 6.60 -13.43 -14.89
CA GLY A 457 7.59 -14.47 -14.56
C GLY A 457 8.97 -13.90 -14.16
N LYS A 458 9.01 -12.69 -13.61
CA LYS A 458 10.24 -11.93 -13.29
C LYS A 458 10.40 -11.68 -11.78
N LEU A 459 9.84 -12.54 -10.94
CA LEU A 459 10.04 -12.42 -9.50
C LEU A 459 11.53 -12.42 -9.13
N PRO A 460 11.93 -11.67 -8.09
CA PRO A 460 13.30 -11.68 -7.60
C PRO A 460 13.77 -13.07 -7.18
N ALA A 461 15.09 -13.28 -7.17
CA ALA A 461 15.67 -14.51 -6.67
C ALA A 461 15.13 -14.88 -5.28
N LEU A 462 14.90 -16.16 -5.03
CA LEU A 462 14.25 -16.75 -3.85
C LEU A 462 12.73 -16.51 -3.73
N ALA A 463 12.10 -15.63 -4.48
CA ALA A 463 10.65 -15.44 -4.46
C ALA A 463 9.95 -16.48 -5.35
N THR A 464 8.79 -16.96 -4.90
CA THR A 464 7.96 -17.97 -5.59
C THR A 464 6.61 -17.40 -6.05
N GLY A 465 6.01 -16.50 -5.27
CA GLY A 465 4.70 -15.92 -5.59
C GLY A 465 4.27 -14.84 -4.61
N VAL A 466 3.00 -14.44 -4.72
CA VAL A 466 2.40 -13.35 -3.94
C VAL A 466 1.09 -13.80 -3.29
N PHE A 467 0.97 -13.66 -1.96
CA PHE A 467 -0.29 -13.81 -1.21
C PHE A 467 -1.00 -12.47 -1.02
N PRO A 468 -2.33 -12.43 -0.85
CA PRO A 468 -3.09 -11.22 -0.49
C PRO A 468 -2.93 -10.86 1.01
N LEU A 469 -1.68 -10.78 1.51
CA LEU A 469 -1.41 -10.60 2.94
C LEU A 469 -1.93 -9.26 3.47
N TRP A 470 -1.75 -8.18 2.69
CA TRP A 470 -2.23 -6.86 3.07
C TRP A 470 -3.76 -6.80 3.12
N GLU A 471 -4.42 -7.43 2.16
CA GLU A 471 -5.88 -7.51 2.05
C GLU A 471 -6.48 -8.32 3.21
N LEU A 472 -5.88 -9.44 3.55
CA LEU A 472 -6.28 -10.21 4.73
C LEU A 472 -6.20 -9.38 6.02
N VAL A 473 -5.31 -8.39 6.08
CA VAL A 473 -5.25 -7.47 7.24
C VAL A 473 -6.29 -6.36 7.12
N TYR A 474 -6.43 -5.71 5.96
CA TYR A 474 -7.11 -4.41 5.85
C TYR A 474 -8.42 -4.42 5.05
N HIS A 475 -8.82 -5.52 4.40
CA HIS A 475 -10.13 -5.62 3.76
C HIS A 475 -11.26 -5.48 4.78
N GLY A 476 -12.26 -4.65 4.49
CA GLY A 476 -13.31 -4.26 5.44
C GLY A 476 -12.89 -3.20 6.46
N ILE A 477 -11.64 -2.69 6.36
CA ILE A 477 -11.10 -1.57 7.14
C ILE A 477 -10.76 -0.41 6.21
N ILE A 478 -10.08 -0.67 5.10
CA ILE A 478 -9.70 0.31 4.08
C ILE A 478 -10.20 -0.20 2.72
N LEU A 479 -10.73 0.69 1.90
CA LEU A 479 -11.07 0.41 0.50
C LEU A 479 -9.82 0.54 -0.38
N TYR A 480 -9.68 -0.29 -1.41
CA TYR A 480 -8.46 -0.27 -2.25
C TYR A 480 -8.70 -0.86 -3.65
N THR A 481 -7.79 -0.53 -4.57
CA THR A 481 -7.58 -1.31 -5.78
C THR A 481 -6.43 -2.29 -5.56
N SER A 482 -6.56 -3.52 -6.05
CA SER A 482 -5.71 -4.65 -5.66
C SER A 482 -4.22 -4.44 -5.98
N ASP A 483 -3.90 -3.81 -7.11
CA ASP A 483 -2.52 -3.57 -7.55
C ASP A 483 -2.47 -2.49 -8.63
N ARG A 484 -1.29 -1.91 -8.86
CA ARG A 484 -1.05 -1.03 -10.01
C ARG A 484 -1.29 -1.73 -11.34
N LEU A 485 -1.00 -3.03 -11.43
CA LEU A 485 -1.26 -3.86 -12.60
C LEU A 485 -2.76 -3.95 -12.94
N THR A 486 -3.65 -3.86 -11.94
CA THR A 486 -5.10 -3.95 -12.14
C THR A 486 -5.78 -2.63 -12.53
N GLN A 487 -5.02 -1.54 -12.68
CA GLN A 487 -5.56 -0.28 -13.17
C GLN A 487 -5.97 -0.39 -14.64
N ASN A 488 -7.10 0.23 -15.00
CA ASN A 488 -7.66 0.24 -16.35
C ASN A 488 -8.03 -1.14 -16.93
N HIS A 489 -8.22 -2.16 -16.10
CA HIS A 489 -8.54 -3.51 -16.57
C HIS A 489 -10.01 -3.88 -16.38
N THR A 490 -10.54 -4.62 -17.36
CA THR A 490 -11.83 -5.30 -17.31
C THR A 490 -11.64 -6.76 -17.71
N ARG A 491 -12.58 -7.62 -17.31
CA ARG A 491 -12.47 -9.06 -17.51
C ARG A 491 -12.93 -9.54 -18.89
N GLY A 492 -13.69 -8.76 -19.62
CA GLY A 492 -14.22 -9.16 -20.91
C GLY A 492 -14.31 -8.01 -21.90
N LYS A 493 -14.67 -8.33 -23.14
CA LYS A 493 -14.86 -7.32 -24.18
C LYS A 493 -15.98 -6.35 -23.81
N CYS A 494 -15.78 -5.08 -24.04
CA CYS A 494 -16.82 -4.07 -23.95
C CYS A 494 -17.89 -4.32 -25.02
N LEU A 495 -19.08 -4.69 -24.58
CA LEU A 495 -20.23 -4.85 -25.48
C LEU A 495 -20.96 -3.52 -25.73
N TYR A 496 -20.68 -2.52 -24.91
CA TYR A 496 -21.29 -1.20 -25.03
C TYR A 496 -20.56 -0.40 -26.11
N LYS A 497 -21.27 -0.05 -27.16
CA LYS A 497 -20.77 0.84 -28.21
C LYS A 497 -21.47 2.18 -28.10
N LEU A 498 -20.71 3.23 -27.83
CA LEU A 498 -21.17 4.60 -27.98
C LEU A 498 -20.95 4.98 -29.46
N GLU A 499 -22.00 4.98 -30.26
CA GLU A 499 -21.93 5.43 -31.66
C GLU A 499 -21.88 6.97 -31.73
N LYS A 500 -20.68 7.52 -31.58
CA LYS A 500 -20.37 8.89 -32.00
C LYS A 500 -19.27 8.83 -33.06
N SER A 501 -19.64 8.46 -34.28
CA SER A 501 -18.72 8.39 -35.38
C SER A 501 -18.13 9.78 -35.71
N GLY A 502 -16.81 9.86 -35.81
CA GLY A 502 -16.08 11.06 -36.27
C GLY A 502 -15.55 11.98 -35.17
N ASP A 503 -15.83 11.76 -33.89
CA ASP A 503 -15.23 12.54 -32.80
C ASP A 503 -13.89 11.92 -32.39
N PRO A 504 -12.74 12.60 -32.57
CA PRO A 504 -11.42 12.06 -32.23
C PRO A 504 -11.26 11.72 -30.72
N ARG A 505 -12.11 12.27 -29.84
CA ARG A 505 -12.13 11.93 -28.40
C ARG A 505 -12.54 10.48 -28.13
N TRP A 506 -13.18 9.80 -29.12
CA TRP A 506 -13.68 8.42 -29.06
C TRP A 506 -12.78 7.41 -29.76
N MET A 507 -11.61 7.85 -30.26
CA MET A 507 -10.62 6.93 -30.85
C MET A 507 -10.05 6.01 -29.76
N GLU A 508 -9.67 4.78 -30.16
CA GLU A 508 -9.30 3.68 -29.27
C GLU A 508 -8.41 4.11 -28.09
N GLY A 509 -8.81 3.67 -26.88
CA GLY A 509 -8.05 3.88 -25.66
C GLY A 509 -6.91 2.86 -25.51
N ASP A 510 -5.90 3.20 -24.72
CA ASP A 510 -4.68 2.39 -24.49
C ASP A 510 -4.91 1.19 -23.55
N GLY A 511 -6.15 0.78 -23.30
CA GLY A 511 -6.45 -0.25 -22.33
C GLY A 511 -6.19 -1.65 -22.84
N VAL A 512 -5.53 -2.45 -22.04
CA VAL A 512 -5.30 -3.87 -22.28
C VAL A 512 -6.39 -4.66 -21.57
N GLU A 513 -7.13 -5.51 -22.29
CA GLU A 513 -8.02 -6.51 -21.72
C GLU A 513 -7.16 -7.73 -21.38
N ASP A 514 -6.89 -7.94 -20.10
CA ASP A 514 -6.20 -9.11 -19.59
C ASP A 514 -7.09 -9.79 -18.54
N PRO A 515 -7.78 -10.89 -18.90
CA PRO A 515 -8.69 -11.58 -17.97
C PRO A 515 -7.98 -12.05 -16.70
N TYR A 516 -6.71 -12.46 -16.79
CA TYR A 516 -5.92 -12.86 -15.63
C TYR A 516 -5.78 -11.70 -14.64
N VAL A 517 -5.36 -10.55 -15.14
CA VAL A 517 -5.16 -9.36 -14.30
C VAL A 517 -6.48 -8.88 -13.70
N ALA A 518 -7.55 -8.86 -14.49
CA ALA A 518 -8.86 -8.45 -14.01
C ALA A 518 -9.44 -9.40 -12.93
N LEU A 519 -9.18 -10.72 -13.01
CA LEU A 519 -9.56 -11.67 -11.96
C LEU A 519 -8.86 -11.39 -10.63
N LYS A 520 -7.66 -10.79 -10.62
CA LYS A 520 -6.98 -10.39 -9.38
C LYS A 520 -7.74 -9.33 -8.58
N ILE A 521 -8.61 -8.54 -9.23
CA ILE A 521 -9.50 -7.62 -8.51
C ILE A 521 -10.47 -8.42 -7.63
N VAL A 522 -11.03 -9.51 -8.15
CA VAL A 522 -12.00 -10.36 -7.42
C VAL A 522 -11.32 -11.21 -6.36
N GLU A 523 -10.23 -11.90 -6.72
CA GLU A 523 -9.47 -12.76 -5.79
C GLU A 523 -8.96 -11.97 -4.58
N PHE A 524 -8.42 -10.76 -4.81
CA PHE A 524 -7.85 -9.93 -3.77
C PHE A 524 -8.87 -8.94 -3.16
N GLY A 525 -10.15 -9.03 -3.52
CA GLY A 525 -11.24 -8.24 -2.94
C GLY A 525 -11.16 -6.73 -3.24
N GLY A 526 -10.41 -6.32 -4.26
CA GLY A 526 -10.26 -4.93 -4.64
C GLY A 526 -11.44 -4.36 -5.42
N ARG A 527 -11.26 -3.17 -5.97
CA ARG A 527 -12.23 -2.50 -6.85
C ARG A 527 -11.56 -1.97 -8.11
N PRO A 528 -12.36 -1.76 -9.19
CA PRO A 528 -11.86 -1.11 -10.40
C PRO A 528 -11.46 0.34 -10.16
N ILE A 529 -10.37 0.75 -10.79
CA ILE A 529 -9.96 2.14 -10.94
C ILE A 529 -9.53 2.40 -12.38
N PHE A 530 -9.88 3.58 -12.89
CA PHE A 530 -9.45 4.03 -14.20
C PHE A 530 -8.70 5.35 -14.10
N TYR A 531 -7.51 5.40 -14.68
CA TYR A 531 -6.74 6.61 -14.92
C TYR A 531 -6.95 6.97 -16.37
N THR A 532 -7.75 8.00 -16.65
CA THR A 532 -8.16 8.33 -18.00
C THR A 532 -8.43 9.82 -18.21
N TYR A 533 -8.37 10.24 -19.45
CA TYR A 533 -8.86 11.49 -20.00
C TYR A 533 -9.50 11.28 -21.40
N LYS A 534 -9.88 10.04 -21.72
CA LYS A 534 -10.38 9.64 -23.04
C LYS A 534 -11.83 9.14 -22.97
N PHE A 535 -12.68 9.65 -23.84
CA PHE A 535 -14.05 9.15 -23.99
C PHE A 535 -14.11 7.68 -24.46
N ALA A 536 -13.09 7.23 -25.19
CA ALA A 536 -12.95 5.83 -25.62
C ALA A 536 -12.95 4.83 -24.44
N ASP A 537 -12.65 5.29 -23.22
CA ASP A 537 -12.69 4.44 -22.02
C ASP A 537 -14.11 4.30 -21.42
N VAL A 538 -15.10 5.08 -21.85
CA VAL A 538 -16.47 5.01 -21.30
C VAL A 538 -17.06 3.60 -21.39
N PRO A 539 -17.00 2.87 -22.51
CA PRO A 539 -17.50 1.50 -22.59
C PRO A 539 -16.77 0.55 -21.62
N ARG A 540 -15.45 0.74 -21.45
CA ARG A 540 -14.64 -0.07 -20.54
C ARG A 540 -14.98 0.20 -19.07
N ILE A 541 -15.12 1.47 -18.70
CA ILE A 541 -15.56 1.89 -17.36
C ILE A 541 -16.95 1.32 -17.07
N LYS A 542 -17.87 1.35 -18.05
CA LYS A 542 -19.20 0.73 -17.91
C LYS A 542 -19.08 -0.78 -17.69
N ARG A 543 -18.24 -1.48 -18.43
CA ARG A 543 -18.01 -2.91 -18.24
C ARG A 543 -17.50 -3.21 -16.83
N ALA A 544 -16.49 -2.47 -16.36
CA ALA A 544 -15.96 -2.64 -15.02
C ALA A 544 -17.02 -2.35 -13.92
N TRP A 545 -17.89 -1.37 -14.14
CA TRP A 545 -19.03 -1.11 -13.26
C TRP A 545 -19.95 -2.33 -13.18
N ASP A 546 -20.35 -2.91 -14.30
CA ASP A 546 -21.22 -4.09 -14.34
C ASP A 546 -20.59 -5.31 -13.66
N GLU A 547 -19.29 -5.49 -13.81
CA GLU A 547 -18.52 -6.56 -13.15
C GLU A 547 -18.38 -6.32 -11.63
N PHE A 548 -18.35 -5.07 -11.19
CA PHE A 548 -18.22 -4.72 -9.76
C PHE A 548 -19.53 -4.80 -8.99
N VAL A 549 -20.66 -4.47 -9.63
CA VAL A 549 -21.99 -4.44 -8.97
C VAL A 549 -22.31 -5.71 -8.17
N PRO A 550 -22.10 -6.94 -8.67
CA PRO A 550 -22.42 -8.17 -7.93
C PRO A 550 -21.54 -8.39 -6.69
N VAL A 551 -20.31 -7.87 -6.68
CA VAL A 551 -19.31 -8.11 -5.62
C VAL A 551 -19.10 -6.90 -4.69
N ARG A 552 -19.70 -5.74 -4.99
CA ARG A 552 -19.43 -4.49 -4.28
C ARG A 552 -19.76 -4.52 -2.78
N TYR A 553 -20.76 -5.30 -2.36
CA TYR A 553 -21.15 -5.40 -0.95
C TYR A 553 -20.04 -6.00 -0.09
N LEU A 554 -19.18 -6.86 -0.69
CA LEU A 554 -18.02 -7.46 -0.02
C LEU A 554 -17.03 -6.41 0.48
N GLN A 555 -17.03 -5.19 -0.07
CA GLN A 555 -16.15 -4.10 0.33
C GLN A 555 -16.29 -3.71 1.82
N ARG A 556 -17.42 -4.03 2.43
CA ARG A 556 -17.71 -3.77 3.86
C ARG A 556 -17.36 -4.96 4.75
N GLU A 557 -17.10 -6.14 4.16
CA GLU A 557 -16.80 -7.37 4.88
C GLU A 557 -15.30 -7.51 5.15
N GLN A 558 -14.92 -8.17 6.23
CA GLN A 558 -13.52 -8.55 6.45
C GLN A 558 -13.20 -9.80 5.63
N MET A 559 -12.04 -9.81 4.96
CA MET A 559 -11.50 -11.03 4.35
C MET A 559 -11.02 -11.96 5.46
N THR A 560 -11.55 -13.18 5.51
CA THR A 560 -11.29 -14.14 6.60
C THR A 560 -10.40 -15.30 6.19
N GLU A 561 -10.35 -15.62 4.91
CA GLU A 561 -9.50 -16.71 4.40
C GLU A 561 -9.13 -16.46 2.94
N HIS A 562 -7.91 -16.81 2.58
CA HIS A 562 -7.49 -17.01 1.20
C HIS A 562 -6.72 -18.32 1.12
N ARG A 563 -7.03 -19.16 0.13
CA ARG A 563 -6.31 -20.42 -0.08
C ARG A 563 -6.33 -20.90 -1.51
N THR A 564 -5.31 -21.66 -1.88
CA THR A 564 -5.25 -22.40 -3.14
C THR A 564 -6.09 -23.67 -3.03
N LEU A 565 -7.07 -23.86 -3.92
CA LEU A 565 -7.87 -25.08 -4.03
C LEU A 565 -7.22 -26.10 -4.96
N ALA A 566 -6.59 -25.62 -6.02
CA ALA A 566 -5.83 -26.37 -7.00
C ALA A 566 -4.84 -25.40 -7.68
N PRO A 567 -3.82 -25.89 -8.41
CA PRO A 567 -2.95 -25.00 -9.19
C PRO A 567 -3.76 -24.06 -10.09
N GLY A 568 -3.62 -22.75 -9.87
CA GLY A 568 -4.35 -21.71 -10.59
C GLY A 568 -5.83 -21.54 -10.19
N VAL A 569 -6.28 -22.14 -9.06
CA VAL A 569 -7.64 -21.96 -8.53
C VAL A 569 -7.56 -21.50 -7.07
N PHE A 570 -8.18 -20.37 -6.77
CA PHE A 570 -8.10 -19.72 -5.46
C PHE A 570 -9.49 -19.45 -4.88
N LEU A 571 -9.60 -19.62 -3.57
CA LEU A 571 -10.78 -19.26 -2.78
C LEU A 571 -10.44 -18.09 -1.88
N THR A 572 -11.34 -17.10 -1.84
CA THR A 572 -11.33 -16.02 -0.85
C THR A 572 -12.66 -16.03 -0.09
N ALA A 573 -12.62 -16.03 1.25
CA ALA A 573 -13.80 -16.01 2.10
C ALA A 573 -13.91 -14.71 2.90
N TYR A 574 -15.15 -14.36 3.25
CA TYR A 574 -15.50 -13.11 3.93
C TYR A 574 -16.27 -13.35 5.22
N GLY A 575 -16.31 -12.35 6.09
CA GLY A 575 -16.88 -12.44 7.43
C GLY A 575 -18.39 -12.69 7.50
N ASP A 576 -19.14 -12.38 6.44
CA ASP A 576 -20.57 -12.68 6.30
C ASP A 576 -20.85 -14.11 5.82
N GLY A 577 -19.81 -14.89 5.51
CA GLY A 577 -19.89 -16.23 4.94
C GLY A 577 -19.82 -16.30 3.41
N SER A 578 -19.78 -15.16 2.73
CA SER A 578 -19.58 -15.10 1.28
C SER A 578 -18.21 -15.67 0.89
N LYS A 579 -18.14 -16.23 -0.33
CA LYS A 579 -16.90 -16.78 -0.89
C LYS A 579 -16.79 -16.47 -2.37
N THR A 580 -15.60 -16.10 -2.83
CA THR A 580 -15.28 -16.09 -4.26
C THR A 580 -14.36 -17.25 -4.59
N VAL A 581 -14.55 -17.88 -5.74
CA VAL A 581 -13.62 -18.89 -6.29
C VAL A 581 -13.21 -18.46 -7.67
N CYS A 582 -11.93 -18.11 -7.85
CA CYS A 582 -11.34 -17.66 -9.10
C CYS A 582 -10.59 -18.82 -9.77
N ASN A 583 -10.84 -19.06 -11.05
CA ASN A 583 -10.18 -20.08 -11.86
C ASN A 583 -9.37 -19.43 -12.98
N TYR A 584 -8.06 -19.47 -12.87
CA TYR A 584 -7.10 -18.94 -13.86
C TYR A 584 -6.67 -19.96 -14.90
N THR A 585 -7.23 -21.19 -14.85
CA THR A 585 -6.86 -22.26 -15.77
C THR A 585 -7.68 -22.21 -17.06
N ASP A 586 -7.26 -22.99 -18.05
CA ASP A 586 -7.94 -23.19 -19.32
C ASP A 586 -9.06 -24.25 -19.27
N LYS A 587 -9.33 -24.85 -18.08
CA LYS A 587 -10.31 -25.91 -17.87
C LYS A 587 -11.33 -25.51 -16.78
N PRO A 588 -12.60 -25.96 -16.90
CA PRO A 588 -13.56 -25.79 -15.83
C PRO A 588 -13.09 -26.47 -14.53
N TYR A 589 -13.31 -25.79 -13.40
CA TYR A 589 -13.10 -26.36 -12.06
C TYR A 589 -14.45 -26.52 -11.36
N VAL A 590 -14.65 -27.62 -10.64
CA VAL A 590 -15.91 -27.85 -9.89
C VAL A 590 -15.66 -27.59 -8.40
N HIS A 591 -16.33 -26.59 -7.85
CA HIS A 591 -16.33 -26.28 -6.42
C HIS A 591 -17.73 -26.52 -5.83
N ALA A 592 -17.84 -27.41 -4.84
CA ALA A 592 -19.10 -27.73 -4.15
C ALA A 592 -20.29 -27.97 -5.12
N GLY A 593 -20.05 -28.71 -6.22
CA GLY A 593 -21.07 -29.00 -7.24
C GLY A 593 -21.33 -27.89 -8.27
N THR A 594 -20.66 -26.74 -8.14
CA THR A 594 -20.79 -25.62 -9.09
C THR A 594 -19.55 -25.53 -10.00
N SER A 595 -19.78 -25.43 -11.31
CA SER A 595 -18.71 -25.24 -12.30
C SER A 595 -18.23 -23.78 -12.31
N VAL A 596 -16.92 -23.58 -12.13
CA VAL A 596 -16.21 -22.32 -12.32
C VAL A 596 -15.53 -22.36 -13.69
N GLN A 597 -15.97 -21.53 -14.61
CA GLN A 597 -15.48 -21.53 -15.98
C GLN A 597 -14.01 -21.12 -16.07
N PRO A 598 -13.29 -21.51 -17.15
CA PRO A 598 -11.95 -21.01 -17.45
C PRO A 598 -11.89 -19.49 -17.41
N MET A 599 -10.84 -18.93 -16.81
CA MET A 599 -10.65 -17.48 -16.68
C MET A 599 -11.88 -16.75 -16.09
N GLY A 600 -12.62 -17.44 -15.20
CA GLY A 600 -13.83 -16.95 -14.58
C GLY A 600 -13.84 -17.09 -13.07
N TYR A 601 -14.93 -16.62 -12.46
CA TYR A 601 -15.16 -16.81 -11.02
C TYR A 601 -16.62 -17.11 -10.71
N ILE A 602 -16.84 -17.63 -9.54
CA ILE A 602 -18.16 -17.69 -8.89
C ILE A 602 -18.09 -16.88 -7.58
N LEU A 603 -19.22 -16.25 -7.24
CA LEU A 603 -19.50 -15.72 -5.92
C LEU A 603 -20.60 -16.58 -5.29
N VAL A 604 -20.32 -17.19 -4.15
CA VAL A 604 -21.27 -17.88 -3.31
C VAL A 604 -21.71 -16.92 -2.21
N ASN A 605 -22.96 -16.53 -2.23
CA ASN A 605 -23.55 -15.62 -1.24
C ASN A 605 -23.84 -16.33 0.10
N PRO A 606 -24.08 -15.61 1.21
CA PRO A 606 -24.38 -16.20 2.51
C PRO A 606 -25.61 -17.11 2.52
N ASP A 607 -26.60 -16.85 1.66
CA ASP A 607 -27.83 -17.65 1.51
C ASP A 607 -27.63 -18.90 0.62
N GLY A 608 -26.40 -19.13 0.14
CA GLY A 608 -26.07 -20.24 -0.75
C GLY A 608 -26.37 -19.98 -2.23
N SER A 609 -26.97 -18.85 -2.60
CA SER A 609 -27.14 -18.48 -4.00
C SER A 609 -25.78 -18.24 -4.67
N VAL A 610 -25.70 -18.53 -5.97
CA VAL A 610 -24.43 -18.46 -6.71
C VAL A 610 -24.54 -17.50 -7.90
N PHE A 611 -23.74 -16.45 -7.87
CA PHE A 611 -23.48 -15.64 -9.05
C PHE A 611 -22.32 -16.25 -9.85
N ARG A 612 -22.44 -16.30 -11.15
CA ARG A 612 -21.39 -16.73 -12.08
C ARG A 612 -20.99 -15.55 -12.95
N SER A 613 -19.69 -15.29 -13.01
CA SER A 613 -19.21 -14.30 -13.97
C SER A 613 -19.53 -14.73 -15.40
N ALA A 614 -19.92 -13.79 -16.24
CA ALA A 614 -19.94 -14.04 -17.67
C ALA A 614 -18.52 -14.37 -18.18
N PRO A 615 -18.38 -15.26 -19.17
CA PRO A 615 -17.09 -15.57 -19.78
C PRO A 615 -16.45 -14.36 -20.45
#